data_e9b199d5d3c529dee1297387eb5fd4ed
#
_entry.id   e9b199d5d3c529dee1297387eb5fd4ed
#
_cell.length_a   1.000
_cell.length_b   1.000
_cell.length_c   1.000
_cell.angle_alpha   90.00
_cell.angle_beta   90.00
_cell.angle_gamma   90.00
#
_symmetry.space_group_name_H-M   'P 1'
#
loop_
_entity.id
_entity.type
_entity.pdbx_description
1 polymer ?
#
loop_
_entity_poly.entity_id
_entity_poly.type
_entity_poly.pdbx_seq_one_letter_code
_entity_poly.pdbx_strand_id
1 'polypeptide(L)'
;RDGVINHDSGYVFKKKDFKFRKGVIKGLKYLIQKKYYIFIITNQAGIAKGIYNENDFKRLHLYLKNNLSKKNIYFNDVQYSPYHPKGKIKIYRKKSSLRKPGNQMVINIFKKWIINKRKSFMIGDKVSDKNCAKKSNLFFSFSEGDFYKQIKNILKKN
;
A
#
# COMPACT_ATOMS: atom_id res chain seq x y z
N ARG A 1 2.28 -1.11 -0.78
CA ARG A 1 2.89 -0.63 -2.01
C ARG A 1 3.84 -1.71 -2.54
N ASP A 2 4.94 -1.91 -1.85
CA ASP A 2 5.96 -2.90 -2.21
C ASP A 2 5.35 -4.29 -2.13
N GLY A 3 5.69 -5.20 -3.05
CA GLY A 3 5.11 -6.53 -3.18
C GLY A 3 3.68 -6.58 -3.74
N VAL A 4 3.00 -5.43 -3.94
CA VAL A 4 1.64 -5.34 -4.48
C VAL A 4 1.59 -4.49 -5.76
N ILE A 5 2.00 -3.23 -5.68
CA ILE A 5 2.04 -2.30 -6.83
C ILE A 5 3.34 -2.48 -7.62
N ASN A 6 4.46 -2.60 -6.91
CA ASN A 6 5.78 -2.85 -7.47
C ASN A 6 6.39 -4.12 -6.91
N HIS A 7 7.36 -4.67 -7.62
CA HIS A 7 8.19 -5.73 -7.09
C HIS A 7 8.92 -5.24 -5.83
N ASP A 8 8.98 -6.08 -4.79
CA ASP A 8 9.73 -5.80 -3.57
C ASP A 8 11.12 -6.48 -3.68
N SER A 9 12.12 -5.69 -4.03
CA SER A 9 13.53 -6.10 -4.06
C SER A 9 14.28 -5.71 -2.79
N GLY A 10 13.54 -5.37 -1.73
CA GLY A 10 14.08 -4.86 -0.48
C GLY A 10 14.33 -3.35 -0.53
N TYR A 11 13.61 -2.59 0.28
CA TYR A 11 13.77 -1.13 0.45
C TYR A 11 13.79 -0.34 -0.87
N VAL A 12 12.78 -0.52 -1.72
CA VAL A 12 12.65 0.21 -2.98
C VAL A 12 12.36 1.71 -2.71
N PHE A 13 13.37 2.55 -2.93
CA PHE A 13 13.28 4.01 -2.75
C PHE A 13 13.86 4.83 -3.91
N LYS A 14 14.58 4.19 -4.86
CA LYS A 14 15.11 4.83 -6.07
C LYS A 14 14.20 4.53 -7.27
N LYS A 15 14.05 5.49 -8.18
CA LYS A 15 13.24 5.34 -9.41
C LYS A 15 13.68 4.17 -10.28
N LYS A 16 15.00 3.93 -10.39
CA LYS A 16 15.57 2.84 -11.21
C LYS A 16 15.19 1.45 -10.72
N ASP A 17 14.91 1.29 -9.42
CA ASP A 17 14.57 0.03 -8.80
C ASP A 17 13.05 -0.23 -8.78
N PHE A 18 12.26 0.77 -9.18
CA PHE A 18 10.80 0.69 -9.18
C PHE A 18 10.30 0.03 -10.47
N LYS A 19 9.78 -1.18 -10.35
CA LYS A 19 9.17 -1.94 -11.45
C LYS A 19 7.75 -2.34 -11.08
N PHE A 20 6.77 -1.93 -11.88
CA PHE A 20 5.38 -2.37 -11.67
C PHE A 20 5.26 -3.90 -11.76
N ARG A 21 4.44 -4.48 -10.90
CA ARG A 21 4.05 -5.88 -11.03
C ARG A 21 3.11 -6.07 -12.22
N LYS A 22 3.07 -7.31 -12.73
CA LYS A 22 2.21 -7.71 -13.86
C LYS A 22 0.74 -7.39 -13.55
N GLY A 23 0.05 -6.79 -14.50
CA GLY A 23 -1.38 -6.50 -14.43
C GLY A 23 -1.77 -5.30 -13.58
N VAL A 24 -0.84 -4.62 -12.87
CA VAL A 24 -1.16 -3.52 -11.94
C VAL A 24 -1.88 -2.38 -12.64
N ILE A 25 -1.36 -1.87 -13.74
CA ILE A 25 -1.99 -0.76 -14.48
C ILE A 25 -3.41 -1.11 -14.92
N LYS A 26 -3.60 -2.31 -15.48
CA LYS A 26 -4.90 -2.81 -15.95
C LYS A 26 -5.86 -3.02 -14.77
N GLY A 27 -5.38 -3.57 -13.66
CA GLY A 27 -6.18 -3.81 -12.46
C GLY A 27 -6.63 -2.52 -11.77
N LEU A 28 -5.74 -1.52 -11.65
CA LEU A 28 -6.09 -0.21 -11.08
C LEU A 28 -7.12 0.52 -11.96
N LYS A 29 -6.96 0.52 -13.30
CA LYS A 29 -7.97 1.07 -14.21
C LYS A 29 -9.33 0.39 -14.03
N TYR A 30 -9.33 -0.93 -13.91
CA TYR A 30 -10.56 -1.70 -13.73
C TYR A 30 -11.26 -1.36 -12.40
N LEU A 31 -10.51 -1.17 -11.31
CA LEU A 31 -11.07 -0.71 -10.03
C LEU A 31 -11.72 0.68 -10.16
N ILE A 32 -11.07 1.62 -10.87
CA ILE A 32 -11.62 2.97 -11.12
C ILE A 32 -12.90 2.89 -11.94
N GLN A 33 -12.93 2.08 -13.01
CA GLN A 33 -14.13 1.84 -13.82
C GLN A 33 -15.29 1.27 -12.99
N LYS A 34 -14.96 0.45 -11.98
CA LYS A 34 -15.93 -0.10 -11.01
C LYS A 34 -16.24 0.86 -9.86
N LYS A 35 -15.77 2.12 -9.93
CA LYS A 35 -16.00 3.20 -8.95
C LYS A 35 -15.45 2.88 -7.55
N TYR A 36 -14.37 2.09 -7.46
CA TYR A 36 -13.66 1.86 -6.21
C TYR A 36 -12.73 3.02 -5.89
N TYR A 37 -12.71 3.45 -4.63
CA TYR A 37 -11.63 4.26 -4.08
C TYR A 37 -10.39 3.39 -3.89
N ILE A 38 -9.21 3.95 -4.16
CA ILE A 38 -7.93 3.24 -4.07
C ILE A 38 -7.03 3.94 -3.07
N PHE A 39 -6.61 3.19 -2.05
CA PHE A 39 -5.75 3.67 -0.99
C PHE A 39 -4.45 2.87 -0.94
N ILE A 40 -3.34 3.53 -0.61
CA ILE A 40 -2.07 2.87 -0.30
C ILE A 40 -1.83 2.98 1.21
N ILE A 41 -1.57 1.85 1.85
CA ILE A 41 -1.00 1.79 3.19
C ILE A 41 0.31 1.02 3.15
N THR A 42 1.40 1.58 3.67
CA THR A 42 2.73 0.99 3.50
C THR A 42 3.64 1.16 4.72
N ASN A 43 4.33 0.07 5.10
CA ASN A 43 5.40 0.13 6.07
C ASN A 43 6.70 0.54 5.39
N GLN A 44 7.31 1.64 5.80
CA GLN A 44 8.55 2.18 5.24
C GLN A 44 9.68 2.12 6.28
N ALA A 45 9.97 0.91 6.77
CA ALA A 45 10.96 0.67 7.83
C ALA A 45 12.39 1.10 7.46
N GLY A 46 12.70 1.25 6.18
CA GLY A 46 13.99 1.74 5.71
C GLY A 46 14.32 3.13 6.27
N ILE A 47 13.29 3.96 6.53
CA ILE A 47 13.44 5.29 7.16
C ILE A 47 13.97 5.13 8.59
N ALA A 48 13.31 4.32 9.41
CA ALA A 48 13.79 4.06 10.78
C ALA A 48 15.16 3.38 10.81
N LYS A 49 15.50 2.59 9.79
CA LYS A 49 16.80 1.92 9.68
C LYS A 49 17.91 2.82 9.12
N GLY A 50 17.60 4.03 8.66
CA GLY A 50 18.56 4.96 8.05
C GLY A 50 19.07 4.54 6.68
N ILE A 51 18.31 3.70 5.95
CA ILE A 51 18.64 3.27 4.59
C ILE A 51 18.27 4.35 3.58
N TYR A 52 17.19 5.07 3.84
CA TYR A 52 16.71 6.24 3.10
C TYR A 52 15.86 7.11 4.05
N ASN A 53 15.60 8.34 3.67
CA ASN A 53 14.83 9.29 4.49
C ASN A 53 13.40 9.49 3.96
N GLU A 54 12.58 10.27 4.65
CA GLU A 54 11.20 10.56 4.23
C GLU A 54 11.13 11.29 2.89
N ASN A 55 12.10 12.16 2.57
CA ASN A 55 12.14 12.85 1.29
C ASN A 55 12.40 11.89 0.14
N ASP A 56 13.23 10.87 0.34
CA ASP A 56 13.44 9.79 -0.63
C ASP A 56 12.14 9.03 -0.91
N PHE A 57 11.41 8.68 0.15
CA PHE A 57 10.09 8.06 0.03
C PHE A 57 9.11 8.96 -0.73
N LYS A 58 9.01 10.24 -0.36
CA LYS A 58 8.13 11.23 -0.99
C LYS A 58 8.47 11.42 -2.47
N ARG A 59 9.77 11.49 -2.83
CA ARG A 59 10.23 11.60 -4.23
C ARG A 59 9.83 10.39 -5.06
N LEU A 60 10.01 9.18 -4.54
CA LEU A 60 9.58 7.97 -5.24
C LEU A 60 8.05 7.90 -5.35
N HIS A 61 7.33 8.30 -4.29
CA HIS A 61 5.87 8.33 -4.34
C HIS A 61 5.34 9.34 -5.36
N LEU A 62 5.93 10.52 -5.46
CA LEU A 62 5.60 11.51 -6.49
C LEU A 62 5.87 10.97 -7.90
N TYR A 63 6.99 10.28 -8.10
CA TYR A 63 7.29 9.60 -9.36
C TYR A 63 6.21 8.57 -9.70
N LEU A 64 5.79 7.73 -8.75
CA LEU A 64 4.70 6.77 -8.93
C LEU A 64 3.40 7.47 -9.31
N LYS A 65 3.00 8.50 -8.55
CA LYS A 65 1.80 9.31 -8.80
C LYS A 65 1.80 9.88 -10.21
N ASN A 66 2.90 10.49 -10.66
CA ASN A 66 3.02 11.09 -11.99
C ASN A 66 2.95 10.04 -13.12
N ASN A 67 3.52 8.84 -12.92
CA ASN A 67 3.41 7.77 -13.91
C ASN A 67 1.98 7.23 -14.03
N LEU A 68 1.26 7.17 -12.94
CA LEU A 68 -0.12 6.69 -12.91
C LEU A 68 -1.11 7.74 -13.43
N SER A 69 -0.91 9.03 -13.10
CA SER A 69 -1.77 10.12 -13.57
C SER A 69 -1.79 10.24 -15.09
N LYS A 70 -0.65 10.01 -15.76
CA LYS A 70 -0.55 9.92 -17.24
C LYS A 70 -1.43 8.81 -17.85
N LYS A 71 -1.94 7.91 -17.01
CA LYS A 71 -2.80 6.78 -17.38
C LYS A 71 -4.21 6.92 -16.81
N ASN A 72 -4.55 8.12 -16.28
CA ASN A 72 -5.81 8.42 -15.58
C ASN A 72 -6.05 7.51 -14.37
N ILE A 73 -4.97 7.19 -13.64
CA ILE A 73 -5.01 6.41 -12.40
C ILE A 73 -4.58 7.30 -11.23
N TYR A 74 -5.44 7.38 -10.21
CA TYR A 74 -5.21 8.21 -9.03
C TYR A 74 -5.47 7.40 -7.76
N PHE A 75 -4.65 7.64 -6.73
CA PHE A 75 -4.91 7.16 -5.37
C PHE A 75 -5.66 8.23 -4.59
N ASN A 76 -6.70 7.81 -3.88
CA ASN A 76 -7.50 8.70 -3.05
C ASN A 76 -6.74 9.17 -1.81
N ASP A 77 -5.95 8.30 -1.19
CA ASP A 77 -5.05 8.65 -0.09
C ASP A 77 -3.87 7.68 -0.01
N VAL A 78 -2.80 8.12 0.65
CA VAL A 78 -1.61 7.34 0.91
C VAL A 78 -1.17 7.53 2.36
N GLN A 79 -1.15 6.44 3.12
CA GLN A 79 -0.70 6.40 4.50
C GLN A 79 0.58 5.56 4.59
N TYR A 80 1.57 6.01 5.35
CA TYR A 80 2.79 5.25 5.55
C TYR A 80 3.25 5.28 7.01
N SER A 81 4.00 4.26 7.39
CA SER A 81 4.64 4.19 8.69
C SER A 81 6.16 4.18 8.52
N PRO A 82 6.88 5.21 8.96
CA PRO A 82 8.34 5.23 8.98
C PRO A 82 8.93 4.43 10.15
N TYR A 83 8.10 4.00 11.10
CA TYR A 83 8.53 3.46 12.39
C TYR A 83 8.97 2.01 12.34
N HIS A 84 9.98 1.68 13.16
CA HIS A 84 10.41 0.31 13.42
C HIS A 84 11.03 0.20 14.82
N PRO A 85 10.66 -0.80 15.68
CA PRO A 85 11.18 -0.90 17.05
C PRO A 85 12.69 -1.10 17.14
N LYS A 86 13.29 -1.69 16.11
CA LYS A 86 14.76 -1.87 15.96
C LYS A 86 15.35 -0.87 14.95
N GLY A 87 14.80 0.35 14.86
CA GLY A 87 15.34 1.42 14.01
C GLY A 87 16.66 1.98 14.53
N LYS A 88 17.54 2.43 13.62
CA LYS A 88 18.77 3.17 13.98
C LYS A 88 18.47 4.64 14.30
N ILE A 89 17.54 5.24 13.57
CA ILE A 89 17.17 6.65 13.74
C ILE A 89 16.25 6.80 14.95
N LYS A 90 16.72 7.50 15.99
CA LYS A 90 16.07 7.61 17.31
C LYS A 90 14.60 8.04 17.23
N ILE A 91 14.27 9.08 16.46
CA ILE A 91 12.91 9.62 16.27
C ILE A 91 11.91 8.60 15.70
N TYR A 92 12.38 7.65 14.89
CA TYR A 92 11.55 6.59 14.27
C TYR A 92 11.67 5.24 14.98
N ARG A 93 12.57 5.09 15.98
CA ARG A 93 12.78 3.86 16.74
C ARG A 93 11.74 3.69 17.83
N LYS A 94 10.54 3.24 17.44
CA LYS A 94 9.45 2.94 18.39
C LYS A 94 8.46 1.92 17.85
N LYS A 95 7.74 1.26 18.75
CA LYS A 95 6.49 0.55 18.40
C LYS A 95 5.45 1.60 18.01
N SER A 96 4.65 1.33 16.99
CA SER A 96 3.62 2.27 16.51
C SER A 96 2.42 1.51 15.95
N SER A 97 1.22 1.94 16.28
CA SER A 97 -0.04 1.45 15.73
C SER A 97 -0.20 1.77 14.23
N LEU A 98 0.53 2.80 13.72
CA LEU A 98 0.62 3.06 12.28
C LEU A 98 1.31 1.92 11.52
N ARG A 99 2.26 1.20 12.18
CA ARG A 99 2.97 0.11 11.53
C ARG A 99 2.12 -1.16 11.52
N LYS A 100 1.84 -1.71 10.33
CA LYS A 100 1.22 -3.04 10.21
C LYS A 100 2.08 -4.09 10.94
N PRO A 101 1.48 -4.97 11.77
CA PRO A 101 0.08 -5.36 11.85
C PRO A 101 -0.83 -4.42 12.65
N GLY A 102 -0.39 -3.22 13.07
CA GLY A 102 -1.30 -2.18 13.55
C GLY A 102 -2.19 -1.68 12.41
N ASN A 103 -3.38 -1.21 12.72
CA ASN A 103 -4.37 -0.80 11.71
C ASN A 103 -4.68 0.71 11.74
N GLN A 104 -3.86 1.52 12.41
CA GLN A 104 -4.12 2.96 12.52
C GLN A 104 -4.17 3.67 11.15
N MET A 105 -3.37 3.23 10.16
CA MET A 105 -3.44 3.77 8.80
C MET A 105 -4.82 3.54 8.17
N VAL A 106 -5.44 2.37 8.39
CA VAL A 106 -6.79 2.06 7.90
C VAL A 106 -7.83 2.89 8.65
N ILE A 107 -7.70 3.02 9.97
CA ILE A 107 -8.58 3.86 10.80
C ILE A 107 -8.55 5.31 10.33
N ASN A 108 -7.37 5.86 10.03
CA ASN A 108 -7.23 7.22 9.51
C ASN A 108 -7.96 7.41 8.18
N ILE A 109 -7.87 6.43 7.27
CA ILE A 109 -8.61 6.42 6.00
C ILE A 109 -10.12 6.41 6.26
N PHE A 110 -10.61 5.53 7.15
CA PHE A 110 -12.04 5.43 7.47
C PHE A 110 -12.62 6.68 8.15
N LYS A 111 -11.78 7.43 8.89
CA LYS A 111 -12.18 8.71 9.47
C LYS A 111 -12.31 9.82 8.42
N LYS A 112 -11.51 9.76 7.37
CA LYS A 112 -11.43 10.79 6.34
C LYS A 112 -12.39 10.55 5.17
N TRP A 113 -12.73 9.30 4.88
CA TRP A 113 -13.48 8.90 3.71
C TRP A 113 -14.71 8.09 4.07
N ILE A 114 -15.86 8.39 3.44
CA ILE A 114 -17.08 7.59 3.57
C ILE A 114 -16.87 6.30 2.76
N ILE A 115 -16.72 5.17 3.46
CA ILE A 115 -16.32 3.89 2.86
C ILE A 115 -17.28 2.78 3.27
N ASN A 116 -17.76 2.02 2.30
CA ASN A 116 -18.47 0.78 2.55
C ASN A 116 -17.47 -0.34 2.89
N LYS A 117 -17.29 -0.63 4.17
CA LYS A 117 -16.35 -1.65 4.66
C LYS A 117 -16.66 -3.06 4.13
N ARG A 118 -17.94 -3.41 3.96
CA ARG A 118 -18.36 -4.74 3.48
C ARG A 118 -17.92 -4.99 2.03
N LYS A 119 -17.87 -3.93 1.20
CA LYS A 119 -17.39 -3.98 -0.18
C LYS A 119 -15.91 -3.63 -0.32
N SER A 120 -15.21 -3.41 0.81
CA SER A 120 -13.79 -3.06 0.81
C SER A 120 -12.92 -4.29 1.06
N PHE A 121 -11.75 -4.30 0.46
CA PHE A 121 -10.76 -5.36 0.62
C PHE A 121 -9.34 -4.81 0.68
N MET A 122 -8.43 -5.60 1.20
CA MET A 122 -7.02 -5.28 1.26
C MET A 122 -6.21 -6.36 0.54
N ILE A 123 -5.26 -5.93 -0.29
CA ILE A 123 -4.25 -6.81 -0.90
C ILE A 123 -2.90 -6.49 -0.25
N GLY A 124 -2.19 -7.52 0.16
CA GLY A 124 -0.87 -7.40 0.78
C GLY A 124 -0.01 -8.62 0.49
N ASP A 125 1.30 -8.51 0.69
CA ASP A 125 2.25 -9.58 0.44
C ASP A 125 2.75 -10.26 1.72
N LYS A 126 2.44 -9.69 2.90
CA LYS A 126 2.98 -10.14 4.20
C LYS A 126 1.87 -10.50 5.20
N VAL A 127 2.20 -11.38 6.14
CA VAL A 127 1.31 -11.73 7.26
C VAL A 127 0.91 -10.49 8.07
N SER A 128 1.78 -9.48 8.17
CA SER A 128 1.45 -8.20 8.80
C SER A 128 0.29 -7.47 8.11
N ASP A 129 0.14 -7.63 6.80
CA ASP A 129 -0.96 -7.05 6.01
C ASP A 129 -2.26 -7.78 6.30
N LYS A 130 -2.21 -9.12 6.31
CA LYS A 130 -3.35 -9.98 6.68
C LYS A 130 -3.86 -9.63 8.08
N ASN A 131 -2.97 -9.51 9.05
CA ASN A 131 -3.34 -9.18 10.42
C ASN A 131 -3.89 -7.75 10.56
N CYS A 132 -3.36 -6.79 9.78
CA CYS A 132 -3.91 -5.44 9.70
C CYS A 132 -5.33 -5.44 9.12
N ALA A 133 -5.57 -6.18 8.03
CA ALA A 133 -6.89 -6.33 7.42
C ALA A 133 -7.90 -6.96 8.40
N LYS A 134 -7.50 -8.05 9.08
CA LYS A 134 -8.33 -8.70 10.11
C LYS A 134 -8.74 -7.72 11.22
N LYS A 135 -7.81 -6.93 11.76
CA LYS A 135 -8.10 -5.90 12.78
C LYS A 135 -9.01 -4.79 12.27
N SER A 136 -9.12 -4.62 10.98
CA SER A 136 -9.94 -3.59 10.33
C SER A 136 -11.28 -4.13 9.81
N ASN A 137 -11.56 -5.42 10.02
CA ASN A 137 -12.73 -6.13 9.48
C ASN A 137 -12.83 -6.00 7.95
N LEU A 138 -11.69 -6.17 7.25
CA LEU A 138 -11.61 -6.15 5.80
C LEU A 138 -11.33 -7.54 5.24
N PHE A 139 -11.95 -7.87 4.09
CA PHE A 139 -11.52 -9.01 3.30
C PHE A 139 -10.05 -8.85 2.90
N PHE A 140 -9.28 -9.93 2.95
CA PHE A 140 -7.86 -9.94 2.63
C PHE A 140 -7.53 -10.96 1.54
N SER A 141 -6.68 -10.55 0.60
CA SER A 141 -6.08 -11.44 -0.39
C SER A 141 -4.56 -11.25 -0.39
N PHE A 142 -3.80 -12.35 -0.37
CA PHE A 142 -2.37 -12.27 -0.62
C PHE A 142 -2.11 -11.85 -2.05
N SER A 143 -1.12 -10.97 -2.22
CA SER A 143 -0.69 -10.49 -3.54
C SER A 143 0.00 -11.61 -4.31
N GLU A 144 -0.61 -12.06 -5.40
CA GLU A 144 -0.13 -13.18 -6.21
C GLU A 144 -0.35 -12.94 -7.71
N GLY A 145 0.47 -13.60 -8.53
CA GLY A 145 0.30 -13.67 -9.96
C GLY A 145 0.06 -12.33 -10.67
N ASP A 146 -0.90 -12.31 -11.56
CA ASP A 146 -1.33 -11.14 -12.31
C ASP A 146 -2.38 -10.36 -11.53
N PHE A 147 -2.05 -9.11 -11.14
CA PHE A 147 -2.89 -8.26 -10.33
C PHE A 147 -4.29 -8.01 -10.94
N TYR A 148 -4.40 -7.85 -12.25
CA TYR A 148 -5.71 -7.65 -12.89
C TYR A 148 -6.61 -8.90 -12.76
N LYS A 149 -6.03 -10.09 -12.98
CA LYS A 149 -6.77 -11.34 -12.80
C LYS A 149 -7.20 -11.51 -11.34
N GLN A 150 -6.32 -11.19 -10.40
CA GLN A 150 -6.62 -11.23 -8.96
C GLN A 150 -7.79 -10.29 -8.61
N ILE A 151 -7.77 -9.03 -9.07
CA ILE A 151 -8.87 -8.08 -8.84
C ILE A 151 -10.19 -8.62 -9.40
N LYS A 152 -10.20 -9.15 -10.62
CA LYS A 152 -11.43 -9.73 -11.21
C LYS A 152 -12.01 -10.85 -10.34
N ASN A 153 -11.14 -11.71 -9.80
CA ASN A 153 -11.57 -12.82 -8.94
C ASN A 153 -12.13 -12.33 -7.60
N ILE A 154 -11.52 -11.31 -7.00
CA ILE A 154 -12.01 -10.70 -5.77
C ILE A 154 -13.40 -10.08 -6.00
N LEU A 155 -13.58 -9.31 -7.07
CA LEU A 155 -14.85 -8.64 -7.37
C LEU A 155 -15.99 -9.56 -7.80
N LYS A 156 -15.71 -10.81 -8.17
CA LYS A 156 -16.73 -11.82 -8.44
C LYS A 156 -17.26 -12.47 -7.15
N LYS A 157 -16.48 -12.42 -6.06
CA LYS A 157 -16.79 -13.04 -4.77
C LYS A 157 -17.45 -12.08 -3.75
N ASN A 158 -17.35 -10.77 -4.02
CA ASN A 158 -17.91 -9.67 -3.23
C ASN A 158 -19.10 -9.02 -3.95
#